data_469f115890b77542c5fc4e57289964fb
#
_entry.id   469f115890b77542c5fc4e57289964fb
#
_cell.length_a   1.000
_cell.length_b   1.000
_cell.length_c   1.000
_cell.angle_alpha   90.00
_cell.angle_beta   90.00
_cell.angle_gamma   90.00
#
_symmetry.space_group_name_H-M   'P 1'
#
loop_
_entity.id
_entity.type
_entity.pdbx_description
1 polymer ?
#
loop_
_entity_poly.entity_id
_entity_poly.type
_entity_poly.pdbx_seq_one_letter_code
_entity_poly.pdbx_strand_id
1 'polypeptide(L)'
;VVVLAAAVLFVCYWRQSLTQPISSDGAANALQAWDMLHGNLLLHGWLLSDVSFYTTELPQYMLIEAIRGLGPGVVNLAAAMTYTLLVLLAGLLAKGDAGGREGRARFLLAAGIVLAPQLSATSTLLQAPDHTGTAVALLVVWLVIDRARPRWLVPVAVCVLLAWIMVADSIVLLTGIVPIAVAAGARAARALAKRAEPDWHELSLAAAAILAGVFGVMAPLIIRAAGGYTTAPVPGHIVGLDRLPGAARVTFHAALNIFGANVVAAHSALELAFAVLHLAGAALAAWAACL
;
A
#
# COMPACT_ATOMS: atom_id res chain seq x y z
N VAL A 1 -16.61 -19.50 -1.22
CA VAL A 1 -16.85 -18.47 -0.18
C VAL A 1 -15.95 -17.26 -0.40
N VAL A 2 -14.61 -17.41 -0.49
CA VAL A 2 -13.67 -16.27 -0.63
C VAL A 2 -13.94 -15.45 -1.89
N VAL A 3 -14.12 -16.09 -3.05
CA VAL A 3 -14.41 -15.41 -4.32
C VAL A 3 -15.72 -14.62 -4.24
N LEU A 4 -16.77 -15.20 -3.63
CA LEU A 4 -18.03 -14.49 -3.44
C LEU A 4 -17.87 -13.27 -2.51
N ALA A 5 -17.14 -13.43 -1.40
CA ALA A 5 -16.85 -12.31 -0.49
C ALA A 5 -16.04 -11.21 -1.19
N ALA A 6 -15.03 -11.57 -1.97
CA ALA A 6 -14.27 -10.62 -2.78
C ALA A 6 -15.16 -9.87 -3.79
N ALA A 7 -16.06 -10.58 -4.48
CA ALA A 7 -16.99 -9.97 -5.42
C ALA A 7 -17.97 -9.01 -4.73
N VAL A 8 -18.50 -9.38 -3.56
CA VAL A 8 -19.38 -8.52 -2.76
C VAL A 8 -18.63 -7.27 -2.31
N LEU A 9 -17.41 -7.41 -1.75
CA LEU A 9 -16.59 -6.27 -1.35
C LEU A 9 -16.30 -5.34 -2.52
N PHE A 10 -15.90 -5.91 -3.66
CA PHE A 10 -15.65 -5.13 -4.87
C PHE A 10 -16.87 -4.33 -5.30
N VAL A 11 -18.05 -4.94 -5.35
CA VAL A 11 -19.29 -4.25 -5.72
C VAL A 11 -19.64 -3.14 -4.71
N CYS A 12 -19.48 -3.40 -3.40
CA CYS A 12 -19.71 -2.39 -2.37
C CYS A 12 -18.77 -1.19 -2.52
N TYR A 13 -17.46 -1.44 -2.68
CA TYR A 13 -16.49 -0.37 -2.86
C TYR A 13 -16.67 0.38 -4.19
N TRP A 14 -17.02 -0.32 -5.24
CA TRP A 14 -17.34 0.33 -6.51
C TRP A 14 -18.54 1.26 -6.38
N ARG A 15 -19.62 0.82 -5.74
CA ARG A 15 -20.79 1.67 -5.45
C ARG A 15 -20.42 2.87 -4.59
N GLN A 16 -19.59 2.66 -3.57
CA GLN A 16 -19.10 3.73 -2.71
C GLN A 16 -18.19 4.71 -3.49
N SER A 17 -17.29 4.22 -4.32
CA SER A 17 -16.42 5.05 -5.18
C SER A 17 -17.22 5.92 -6.14
N LEU A 18 -18.34 5.43 -6.69
CA LEU A 18 -19.22 6.21 -7.57
C LEU A 18 -19.87 7.43 -6.87
N THR A 19 -19.88 7.48 -5.53
CA THR A 19 -20.37 8.65 -4.78
C THR A 19 -19.29 9.72 -4.57
N GLN A 20 -18.04 9.43 -4.93
CA GLN A 20 -16.92 10.35 -4.81
C GLN A 20 -16.67 11.10 -6.13
N PRO A 21 -16.28 12.38 -6.10
CA PRO A 21 -15.80 13.06 -7.29
C PRO A 21 -14.50 12.43 -7.77
N ILE A 22 -14.27 12.42 -9.07
CA ILE A 22 -12.98 11.96 -9.62
C ILE A 22 -11.92 13.00 -9.29
N SER A 23 -10.79 12.54 -8.72
CA SER A 23 -9.64 13.40 -8.46
C SER A 23 -8.88 13.75 -9.73
N SER A 24 -8.12 14.85 -9.71
CA SER A 24 -7.19 15.20 -10.78
C SER A 24 -6.15 14.11 -11.00
N ASP A 25 -5.65 13.49 -9.91
CA ASP A 25 -4.64 12.45 -9.97
C ASP A 25 -5.19 11.17 -10.59
N GLY A 26 -6.38 10.73 -10.16
CA GLY A 26 -7.06 9.59 -10.78
C GLY A 26 -7.36 9.80 -12.26
N ALA A 27 -7.79 11.00 -12.65
CA ALA A 27 -8.02 11.34 -14.05
C ALA A 27 -6.71 11.37 -14.86
N ALA A 28 -5.64 11.96 -14.29
CA ALA A 28 -4.32 11.99 -14.91
C ALA A 28 -3.75 10.57 -15.09
N ASN A 29 -3.87 9.71 -14.09
CA ASN A 29 -3.44 8.31 -14.16
C ASN A 29 -4.20 7.53 -15.23
N ALA A 30 -5.51 7.74 -15.39
CA ALA A 30 -6.29 7.14 -16.47
C ALA A 30 -5.81 7.62 -17.85
N LEU A 31 -5.56 8.91 -18.04
CA LEU A 31 -5.04 9.45 -19.30
C LEU A 31 -3.63 8.93 -19.62
N GLN A 32 -2.76 8.82 -18.62
CA GLN A 32 -1.41 8.26 -18.77
C GLN A 32 -1.47 6.79 -19.19
N ALA A 33 -2.29 5.99 -18.52
CA ALA A 33 -2.47 4.58 -18.84
C ALA A 33 -3.04 4.39 -20.26
N TRP A 34 -3.98 5.26 -20.66
CA TRP A 34 -4.51 5.28 -22.02
C TRP A 34 -3.43 5.59 -23.06
N ASP A 35 -2.58 6.59 -22.78
CA ASP A 35 -1.48 6.95 -23.68
C ASP A 35 -0.44 5.80 -23.78
N MET A 36 -0.15 5.12 -22.66
CA MET A 36 0.69 3.92 -22.66
C MET A 36 0.11 2.78 -23.52
N LEU A 37 -1.21 2.56 -23.48
CA LEU A 37 -1.89 1.57 -24.35
C LEU A 37 -1.78 1.91 -25.83
N HIS A 38 -1.61 3.19 -26.18
CA HIS A 38 -1.44 3.65 -27.56
C HIS A 38 0.04 3.81 -27.97
N GLY A 39 0.94 3.20 -27.22
CA GLY A 39 2.35 3.05 -27.60
C GLY A 39 3.33 4.01 -26.91
N ASN A 40 2.84 4.99 -26.14
CA ASN A 40 3.69 5.89 -25.36
C ASN A 40 4.09 5.27 -23.99
N LEU A 41 4.73 4.11 -24.04
CA LEU A 41 5.07 3.36 -22.83
C LEU A 41 5.93 4.15 -21.83
N LEU A 42 6.84 4.99 -22.30
CA LEU A 42 7.70 5.80 -21.44
C LEU A 42 7.08 7.15 -21.06
N LEU A 43 5.84 7.42 -21.47
CA LEU A 43 5.12 8.66 -21.22
C LEU A 43 5.94 9.90 -21.65
N HIS A 44 6.47 9.86 -22.92
CA HIS A 44 7.17 10.99 -23.51
C HIS A 44 6.29 12.24 -23.48
N GLY A 45 6.85 13.35 -23.05
CA GLY A 45 6.16 14.63 -22.98
C GLY A 45 5.30 14.83 -21.72
N TRP A 46 5.20 13.84 -20.84
CA TRP A 46 4.47 13.97 -19.58
C TRP A 46 5.34 14.55 -18.47
N LEU A 47 4.76 15.50 -17.74
CA LEU A 47 5.23 15.92 -16.41
C LEU A 47 4.24 15.34 -15.39
N LEU A 48 4.70 14.34 -14.65
CA LEU A 48 3.90 13.69 -13.62
C LEU A 48 3.97 14.49 -12.31
N SER A 49 3.07 14.18 -11.37
CA SER A 49 3.19 14.64 -9.99
C SER A 49 4.50 14.13 -9.34
N ASP A 50 4.67 14.37 -8.07
CA ASP A 50 5.80 13.83 -7.28
C ASP A 50 5.82 12.30 -7.21
N VAL A 51 4.67 11.67 -7.43
CA VAL A 51 4.48 10.22 -7.47
C VAL A 51 4.08 9.81 -8.88
N SER A 52 4.81 8.87 -9.46
CA SER A 52 4.58 8.47 -10.86
C SER A 52 3.47 7.43 -11.04
N PHE A 53 3.22 6.62 -10.01
CA PHE A 53 2.32 5.44 -10.08
C PHE A 53 2.61 4.49 -11.25
N TYR A 54 3.76 4.64 -11.90
CA TYR A 54 4.10 4.09 -13.19
C TYR A 54 4.07 2.55 -13.23
N THR A 55 4.58 1.92 -12.18
CA THR A 55 4.71 0.46 -12.13
C THR A 55 3.61 -0.23 -11.33
N THR A 56 2.83 0.47 -10.55
CA THR A 56 1.79 -0.12 -9.67
C THR A 56 0.39 0.16 -10.19
N GLU A 57 -0.05 1.39 -10.21
CA GLU A 57 -1.42 1.77 -10.55
C GLU A 57 -1.63 1.86 -12.07
N LEU A 58 -0.69 2.43 -12.84
CA LEU A 58 -0.90 2.57 -14.29
C LEU A 58 -1.12 1.22 -15.00
N PRO A 59 -0.41 0.12 -14.70
CA PRO A 59 -0.74 -1.18 -15.27
C PRO A 59 -2.17 -1.67 -14.94
N GLN A 60 -2.69 -1.32 -13.78
CA GLN A 60 -4.07 -1.63 -13.39
C GLN A 60 -5.07 -0.83 -14.22
N TYR A 61 -4.83 0.48 -14.40
CA TYR A 61 -5.62 1.32 -15.27
C TYR A 61 -5.60 0.81 -16.72
N MET A 62 -4.41 0.49 -17.25
CA MET A 62 -4.26 -0.10 -18.59
C MET A 62 -5.11 -1.37 -18.75
N LEU A 63 -5.12 -2.27 -17.77
CA LEU A 63 -5.93 -3.49 -17.82
C LEU A 63 -7.43 -3.18 -17.92
N ILE A 64 -7.91 -2.22 -17.12
CA ILE A 64 -9.32 -1.83 -17.11
C ILE A 64 -9.69 -1.15 -18.44
N GLU A 65 -8.83 -0.27 -18.95
CA GLU A 65 -9.03 0.48 -20.19
C GLU A 65 -8.96 -0.39 -21.43
N ALA A 66 -8.09 -1.39 -21.44
CA ALA A 66 -8.03 -2.38 -22.52
C ALA A 66 -9.36 -3.14 -22.69
N ILE A 67 -10.14 -3.28 -21.60
CA ILE A 67 -11.44 -3.98 -21.61
C ILE A 67 -12.61 -3.04 -21.88
N ARG A 68 -12.57 -1.81 -21.32
CA ARG A 68 -13.73 -0.89 -21.31
C ARG A 68 -13.53 0.41 -22.07
N GLY A 69 -12.31 0.70 -22.52
CA GLY A 69 -11.92 1.99 -23.03
C GLY A 69 -11.77 3.05 -21.94
N LEU A 70 -11.27 4.21 -22.32
CA LEU A 70 -11.10 5.37 -21.44
C LEU A 70 -12.47 5.94 -21.03
N GLY A 71 -12.62 6.24 -19.76
CA GLY A 71 -13.82 6.90 -19.23
C GLY A 71 -13.79 7.04 -17.71
N PRO A 72 -14.68 7.88 -17.14
CA PRO A 72 -14.69 8.16 -15.70
C PRO A 72 -14.80 6.92 -14.83
N GLY A 73 -15.54 5.91 -15.27
CA GLY A 73 -15.72 4.65 -14.54
C GLY A 73 -14.45 3.82 -14.36
N VAL A 74 -13.35 4.11 -15.08
CA VAL A 74 -12.06 3.44 -14.95
C VAL A 74 -11.47 3.72 -13.58
N VAL A 75 -11.47 4.98 -13.15
CA VAL A 75 -10.94 5.44 -11.86
C VAL A 75 -11.68 4.75 -10.71
N ASN A 76 -13.02 4.73 -10.77
CA ASN A 76 -13.85 4.10 -9.75
C ASN A 76 -13.62 2.59 -9.67
N LEU A 77 -13.43 1.92 -10.79
CA LEU A 77 -13.13 0.48 -10.83
C LEU A 77 -11.75 0.19 -10.28
N ALA A 78 -10.74 0.99 -10.63
CA ALA A 78 -9.39 0.87 -10.12
C ALA A 78 -9.37 1.03 -8.60
N ALA A 79 -10.00 2.07 -8.04
CA ALA A 79 -10.10 2.30 -6.61
C ALA A 79 -10.78 1.12 -5.88
N ALA A 80 -11.92 0.65 -6.39
CA ALA A 80 -12.65 -0.48 -5.80
C ALA A 80 -11.83 -1.78 -5.83
N MET A 81 -11.13 -2.06 -6.92
CA MET A 81 -10.28 -3.24 -7.06
C MET A 81 -9.11 -3.17 -6.07
N THR A 82 -8.42 -2.05 -6.01
CA THR A 82 -7.29 -1.84 -5.10
C THR A 82 -7.70 -1.99 -3.65
N TYR A 83 -8.80 -1.34 -3.24
CA TYR A 83 -9.24 -1.41 -1.85
C TYR A 83 -9.73 -2.83 -1.47
N THR A 84 -10.38 -3.54 -2.39
CA THR A 84 -10.74 -4.94 -2.20
C THR A 84 -9.49 -5.81 -1.97
N LEU A 85 -8.47 -5.64 -2.78
CA LEU A 85 -7.20 -6.35 -2.63
C LEU A 85 -6.52 -6.03 -1.31
N LEU A 86 -6.51 -4.75 -0.90
CA LEU A 86 -5.94 -4.30 0.36
C LEU A 86 -6.58 -5.05 1.55
N VAL A 87 -7.91 -5.09 1.63
CA VAL A 87 -8.64 -5.79 2.71
C VAL A 87 -8.32 -7.27 2.72
N LEU A 88 -8.34 -7.93 1.55
CA LEU A 88 -8.08 -9.36 1.45
C LEU A 88 -6.63 -9.71 1.81
N LEU A 89 -5.66 -8.93 1.32
CA LEU A 89 -4.24 -9.16 1.59
C LEU A 89 -3.88 -8.89 3.04
N ALA A 90 -4.45 -7.84 3.66
CA ALA A 90 -4.29 -7.58 5.09
C ALA A 90 -4.82 -8.76 5.93
N GLY A 91 -5.99 -9.28 5.60
CA GLY A 91 -6.54 -10.48 6.23
C GLY A 91 -5.66 -11.73 6.03
N LEU A 92 -5.14 -11.92 4.82
CA LEU A 92 -4.24 -13.04 4.51
C LEU A 92 -2.92 -12.94 5.26
N LEU A 93 -2.34 -11.75 5.38
CA LEU A 93 -1.11 -11.53 6.14
C LEU A 93 -1.33 -11.82 7.63
N ALA A 94 -2.40 -11.28 8.22
CA ALA A 94 -2.74 -11.50 9.61
C ALA A 94 -3.07 -12.96 9.94
N LYS A 95 -3.64 -13.69 9.00
CA LYS A 95 -3.89 -15.13 9.16
C LYS A 95 -2.61 -15.89 9.46
N GLY A 96 -1.48 -15.53 8.87
CA GLY A 96 -0.23 -16.25 8.99
C GLY A 96 -0.41 -17.72 8.60
N ASP A 97 0.37 -18.61 9.19
CA ASP A 97 0.26 -20.07 9.02
C ASP A 97 -0.86 -20.68 9.89
N ALA A 98 -1.60 -19.87 10.65
CA ALA A 98 -2.67 -20.36 11.49
C ALA A 98 -3.79 -21.02 10.69
N GLY A 99 -4.15 -22.23 11.07
CA GLY A 99 -5.21 -23.02 10.47
C GLY A 99 -6.54 -22.95 11.22
N GLY A 100 -7.55 -23.62 10.69
CA GLY A 100 -8.84 -23.85 11.37
C GLY A 100 -9.57 -22.59 11.82
N ARG A 101 -10.03 -22.57 13.07
CA ARG A 101 -10.79 -21.46 13.65
C ARG A 101 -9.93 -20.24 13.91
N GLU A 102 -8.69 -20.45 14.38
CA GLU A 102 -7.76 -19.37 14.69
C GLU A 102 -7.41 -18.57 13.44
N GLY A 103 -6.98 -19.24 12.37
CA GLY A 103 -6.64 -18.55 11.12
C GLY A 103 -7.84 -17.78 10.52
N ARG A 104 -9.06 -18.30 10.66
CA ARG A 104 -10.27 -17.57 10.27
C ARG A 104 -10.51 -16.34 11.14
N ALA A 105 -10.34 -16.48 12.46
CA ALA A 105 -10.51 -15.35 13.39
C ALA A 105 -9.51 -14.23 13.13
N ARG A 106 -8.22 -14.56 12.95
CA ARG A 106 -7.17 -13.60 12.61
C ARG A 106 -7.47 -12.87 11.29
N PHE A 107 -7.85 -13.62 10.24
CA PHE A 107 -8.24 -13.06 8.95
C PHE A 107 -9.41 -12.08 9.09
N LEU A 108 -10.50 -12.51 9.73
CA LEU A 108 -11.72 -11.72 9.85
C LEU A 108 -11.51 -10.47 10.72
N LEU A 109 -10.69 -10.57 11.78
CA LEU A 109 -10.37 -9.43 12.63
C LEU A 109 -9.59 -8.36 11.86
N ALA A 110 -8.52 -8.76 11.18
CA ALA A 110 -7.70 -7.82 10.40
C ALA A 110 -8.49 -7.23 9.21
N ALA A 111 -9.20 -8.08 8.46
CA ALA A 111 -10.07 -7.60 7.39
C ALA A 111 -11.13 -6.64 7.93
N GLY A 112 -11.76 -6.96 9.07
CA GLY A 112 -12.77 -6.12 9.72
C GLY A 112 -12.25 -4.74 10.13
N ILE A 113 -11.01 -4.64 10.61
CA ILE A 113 -10.39 -3.35 11.00
C ILE A 113 -10.26 -2.41 9.80
N VAL A 114 -9.92 -2.94 8.60
CA VAL A 114 -9.73 -2.14 7.39
C VAL A 114 -10.94 -2.12 6.46
N LEU A 115 -12.02 -2.86 6.81
CA LEU A 115 -13.19 -3.08 5.96
C LEU A 115 -13.94 -1.80 5.64
N ALA A 116 -14.13 -0.94 6.64
CA ALA A 116 -15.00 0.22 6.56
C ALA A 116 -14.30 1.44 7.16
N PRO A 117 -13.49 2.17 6.36
CA PRO A 117 -12.94 3.44 6.78
C PRO A 117 -14.07 4.43 7.08
N GLN A 118 -13.80 5.41 7.92
CA GLN A 118 -14.76 6.46 8.20
C GLN A 118 -15.13 7.23 6.92
N LEU A 119 -16.34 7.76 6.85
CA LEU A 119 -16.83 8.43 5.64
C LEU A 119 -15.90 9.56 5.16
N SER A 120 -15.28 10.28 6.10
CA SER A 120 -14.27 11.30 5.80
C SER A 120 -13.00 10.76 5.13
N ALA A 121 -12.66 9.49 5.35
CA ALA A 121 -11.51 8.85 4.72
C ALA A 121 -11.84 8.18 3.38
N THR A 122 -13.12 7.93 3.09
CA THR A 122 -13.52 7.30 1.82
C THR A 122 -13.21 8.17 0.61
N SER A 123 -13.25 9.50 0.76
CA SER A 123 -12.82 10.43 -0.28
C SER A 123 -11.34 10.30 -0.64
N THR A 124 -10.50 9.83 0.29
CA THR A 124 -9.08 9.60 0.02
C THR A 124 -8.82 8.17 -0.47
N LEU A 125 -9.51 7.17 0.10
CA LEU A 125 -9.21 5.76 -0.13
C LEU A 125 -9.96 5.14 -1.33
N LEU A 126 -11.11 5.74 -1.72
CA LEU A 126 -11.97 5.23 -2.79
C LEU A 126 -12.20 6.23 -3.91
N GLN A 127 -11.53 7.37 -3.90
CA GLN A 127 -11.57 8.35 -4.98
C GLN A 127 -10.69 7.91 -6.15
N ALA A 128 -9.49 7.41 -5.84
CA ALA A 128 -8.55 6.79 -6.76
C ALA A 128 -7.67 5.79 -5.99
N PRO A 129 -6.97 4.85 -6.64
CA PRO A 129 -6.09 3.92 -5.94
C PRO A 129 -4.89 4.62 -5.27
N ASP A 130 -4.26 5.58 -5.92
CA ASP A 130 -3.13 6.38 -5.45
C ASP A 130 -2.17 5.55 -4.54
N HIS A 131 -1.75 6.05 -3.37
CA HIS A 131 -0.89 5.31 -2.44
C HIS A 131 -1.48 3.99 -1.90
N THR A 132 -2.79 3.74 -2.05
CA THR A 132 -3.37 2.45 -1.67
C THR A 132 -2.93 1.31 -2.59
N GLY A 133 -2.63 1.59 -3.85
CA GLY A 133 -2.01 0.63 -4.77
C GLY A 133 -0.60 0.25 -4.34
N THR A 134 0.19 1.22 -3.93
CA THR A 134 1.50 1.00 -3.30
C THR A 134 1.38 0.10 -2.07
N ALA A 135 0.40 0.35 -1.20
CA ALA A 135 0.16 -0.47 -0.01
C ALA A 135 -0.22 -1.91 -0.37
N VAL A 136 -1.04 -2.14 -1.40
CA VAL A 136 -1.38 -3.47 -1.92
C VAL A 136 -0.13 -4.22 -2.37
N ALA A 137 0.71 -3.58 -3.18
CA ALA A 137 1.94 -4.18 -3.67
C ALA A 137 2.92 -4.49 -2.50
N LEU A 138 3.02 -3.61 -1.51
CA LEU A 138 3.83 -3.82 -0.32
C LEU A 138 3.32 -4.98 0.54
N LEU A 139 2.00 -5.17 0.69
CA LEU A 139 1.43 -6.34 1.36
C LEU A 139 1.81 -7.65 0.66
N VAL A 140 1.95 -7.64 -0.67
CA VAL A 140 2.48 -8.81 -1.40
C VAL A 140 3.93 -9.09 -1.02
N VAL A 141 4.78 -8.06 -0.89
CA VAL A 141 6.17 -8.23 -0.40
C VAL A 141 6.19 -8.86 0.99
N TRP A 142 5.37 -8.35 1.91
CA TRP A 142 5.27 -8.91 3.26
C TRP A 142 4.78 -10.35 3.26
N LEU A 143 3.82 -10.71 2.39
CA LEU A 143 3.35 -12.08 2.22
C LEU A 143 4.45 -13.00 1.67
N VAL A 144 5.28 -12.51 0.74
CA VAL A 144 6.43 -13.28 0.24
C VAL A 144 7.41 -13.56 1.37
N ILE A 145 7.75 -12.57 2.18
CA ILE A 145 8.65 -12.75 3.33
C ILE A 145 8.07 -13.71 4.38
N ASP A 146 6.77 -13.58 4.67
CA ASP A 146 6.07 -14.37 5.70
C ASP A 146 5.87 -15.84 5.29
N ARG A 147 5.58 -16.10 4.00
CA ARG A 147 5.15 -17.43 3.53
C ARG A 147 6.22 -18.23 2.82
N ALA A 148 7.20 -17.57 2.23
CA ALA A 148 8.20 -18.27 1.46
C ALA A 148 9.22 -18.93 2.40
N ARG A 149 9.56 -20.20 2.11
CA ARG A 149 10.65 -20.86 2.80
C ARG A 149 11.96 -20.10 2.51
N PRO A 150 12.87 -19.97 3.50
CA PRO A 150 14.16 -19.34 3.30
C PRO A 150 14.94 -20.02 2.14
N ARG A 151 15.03 -19.29 1.03
CA ARG A 151 15.75 -19.71 -0.19
C ARG A 151 16.35 -18.46 -0.82
N TRP A 152 17.39 -18.60 -1.63
CA TRP A 152 18.06 -17.49 -2.32
C TRP A 152 17.11 -16.67 -3.22
N LEU A 153 16.05 -17.30 -3.75
CA LEU A 153 15.03 -16.63 -4.56
C LEU A 153 14.19 -15.61 -3.78
N VAL A 154 14.03 -15.76 -2.46
CA VAL A 154 13.21 -14.86 -1.66
C VAL A 154 13.80 -13.45 -1.60
N PRO A 155 15.08 -13.26 -1.22
CA PRO A 155 15.70 -11.93 -1.29
C PRO A 155 15.67 -11.32 -2.71
N VAL A 156 15.85 -12.11 -3.76
CA VAL A 156 15.77 -11.65 -5.14
C VAL A 156 14.35 -11.15 -5.45
N ALA A 157 13.32 -11.93 -5.12
CA ALA A 157 11.93 -11.52 -5.33
C ALA A 157 11.59 -10.25 -4.54
N VAL A 158 12.03 -10.15 -3.29
CA VAL A 158 11.85 -8.97 -2.44
C VAL A 158 12.54 -7.75 -3.05
N CYS A 159 13.78 -7.89 -3.54
CA CYS A 159 14.51 -6.82 -4.21
C CYS A 159 13.74 -6.33 -5.46
N VAL A 160 13.34 -7.24 -6.33
CA VAL A 160 12.61 -6.90 -7.56
C VAL A 160 11.28 -6.21 -7.26
N LEU A 161 10.48 -6.77 -6.34
CA LEU A 161 9.19 -6.21 -5.97
C LEU A 161 9.32 -4.83 -5.32
N LEU A 162 10.25 -4.66 -4.36
CA LEU A 162 10.48 -3.37 -3.72
C LEU A 162 11.00 -2.32 -4.71
N ALA A 163 11.93 -2.69 -5.61
CA ALA A 163 12.41 -1.78 -6.65
C ALA A 163 11.28 -1.39 -7.59
N TRP A 164 10.44 -2.34 -7.98
CA TRP A 164 9.25 -2.10 -8.81
C TRP A 164 8.30 -1.10 -8.17
N ILE A 165 8.00 -1.27 -6.87
CA ILE A 165 7.13 -0.35 -6.12
C ILE A 165 7.79 1.02 -5.96
N MET A 166 9.11 1.06 -5.69
CA MET A 166 9.86 2.30 -5.50
C MET A 166 9.89 3.19 -6.74
N VAL A 167 9.82 2.61 -7.94
CA VAL A 167 9.69 3.37 -9.20
C VAL A 167 8.35 4.10 -9.26
N ALA A 168 7.30 3.50 -8.74
CA ALA A 168 5.97 4.09 -8.71
C ALA A 168 5.81 5.13 -7.60
N ASP A 169 6.31 4.80 -6.40
CA ASP A 169 6.04 5.59 -5.20
C ASP A 169 7.19 5.51 -4.20
N SER A 170 7.83 6.63 -3.98
CA SER A 170 8.96 6.73 -3.07
C SER A 170 8.61 6.52 -1.58
N ILE A 171 7.32 6.56 -1.20
CA ILE A 171 6.88 6.29 0.18
C ILE A 171 7.28 4.89 0.65
N VAL A 172 7.47 3.95 -0.27
CA VAL A 172 7.93 2.59 0.02
C VAL A 172 9.33 2.56 0.67
N LEU A 173 10.13 3.62 0.47
CA LEU A 173 11.41 3.75 1.17
C LEU A 173 11.20 3.68 2.70
N LEU A 174 10.21 4.41 3.21
CA LEU A 174 9.91 4.49 4.64
C LEU A 174 9.01 3.36 5.13
N THR A 175 8.12 2.85 4.29
CA THR A 175 7.10 1.86 4.70
C THR A 175 7.51 0.42 4.42
N GLY A 176 8.50 0.18 3.56
CA GLY A 176 8.96 -1.14 3.14
C GLY A 176 10.47 -1.31 3.27
N ILE A 177 11.25 -0.54 2.50
CA ILE A 177 12.70 -0.75 2.37
C ILE A 177 13.42 -0.59 3.72
N VAL A 178 13.25 0.55 4.38
CA VAL A 178 13.90 0.82 5.68
C VAL A 178 13.46 -0.17 6.76
N PRO A 179 12.16 -0.44 6.98
CA PRO A 179 11.73 -1.44 7.95
C PRO A 179 12.29 -2.84 7.71
N ILE A 180 12.30 -3.31 6.45
CA ILE A 180 12.84 -4.63 6.11
C ILE A 180 14.36 -4.66 6.34
N ALA A 181 15.10 -3.66 5.87
CA ALA A 181 16.55 -3.59 6.06
C ALA A 181 16.94 -3.55 7.53
N VAL A 182 16.25 -2.74 8.33
CA VAL A 182 16.51 -2.61 9.78
C VAL A 182 16.14 -3.89 10.52
N ALA A 183 14.96 -4.46 10.25
CA ALA A 183 14.51 -5.66 10.94
C ALA A 183 15.41 -6.88 10.61
N ALA A 184 15.71 -7.10 9.34
CA ALA A 184 16.59 -8.18 8.91
C ALA A 184 18.02 -7.97 9.40
N GLY A 185 18.54 -6.75 9.27
CA GLY A 185 19.88 -6.41 9.82
C GLY A 185 19.98 -6.60 11.33
N ALA A 186 18.95 -6.22 12.10
CA ALA A 186 18.91 -6.42 13.54
C ALA A 186 18.85 -7.91 13.91
N ARG A 187 18.10 -8.74 13.15
CA ARG A 187 18.08 -10.20 13.38
C ARG A 187 19.44 -10.83 13.09
N ALA A 188 20.07 -10.45 11.97
CA ALA A 188 21.42 -10.90 11.64
C ALA A 188 22.46 -10.49 12.70
N ALA A 189 22.43 -9.23 13.16
CA ALA A 189 23.33 -8.74 14.19
C ALA A 189 23.13 -9.47 15.52
N ARG A 190 21.90 -9.79 15.92
CA ARG A 190 21.61 -10.57 17.13
C ARG A 190 22.15 -12.01 17.02
N ALA A 191 22.09 -12.65 15.87
CA ALA A 191 22.67 -13.97 15.64
C ALA A 191 24.19 -13.93 15.85
N LEU A 192 24.88 -12.96 15.25
CA LEU A 192 26.31 -12.76 15.42
C LEU A 192 26.71 -12.47 16.88
N ALA A 193 25.96 -11.63 17.59
CA ALA A 193 26.21 -11.31 18.99
C ALA A 193 26.10 -12.53 19.90
N LYS A 194 25.26 -13.51 19.56
CA LYS A 194 25.13 -14.79 20.25
C LYS A 194 26.20 -15.81 19.83
N ARG A 195 27.22 -15.41 19.08
CA ARG A 195 28.26 -16.29 18.52
C ARG A 195 27.68 -17.45 17.68
N ALA A 196 26.49 -17.26 17.10
CA ALA A 196 25.91 -18.17 16.14
C ALA A 196 26.54 -17.94 14.74
N GLU A 197 26.33 -18.91 13.86
CA GLU A 197 26.70 -18.70 12.45
C GLU A 197 25.94 -17.51 11.85
N PRO A 198 26.52 -16.80 10.87
CA PRO A 198 25.84 -15.70 10.19
C PRO A 198 24.55 -16.20 9.55
N ASP A 199 23.44 -15.52 9.83
CA ASP A 199 22.18 -15.78 9.15
C ASP A 199 22.21 -15.12 7.76
N TRP A 200 22.70 -15.88 6.78
CA TRP A 200 22.83 -15.44 5.40
C TRP A 200 21.51 -15.05 4.77
N HIS A 201 20.40 -15.63 5.21
CA HIS A 201 19.08 -15.27 4.71
C HIS A 201 18.71 -13.86 5.15
N GLU A 202 18.86 -13.54 6.43
CA GLU A 202 18.58 -12.20 6.95
C GLU A 202 19.53 -11.14 6.37
N LEU A 203 20.82 -11.44 6.24
CA LEU A 203 21.77 -10.54 5.59
C LEU A 203 21.40 -10.27 4.13
N SER A 204 20.99 -11.32 3.39
CA SER A 204 20.58 -11.15 2.01
C SER A 204 19.26 -10.39 1.86
N LEU A 205 18.32 -10.52 2.79
CA LEU A 205 17.10 -9.71 2.82
C LEU A 205 17.41 -8.23 3.09
N ALA A 206 18.30 -7.94 4.03
CA ALA A 206 18.73 -6.56 4.30
C ALA A 206 19.42 -5.94 3.07
N ALA A 207 20.35 -6.69 2.45
CA ALA A 207 21.00 -6.25 1.23
C ALA A 207 20.03 -6.06 0.07
N ALA A 208 19.07 -6.97 -0.11
CA ALA A 208 18.03 -6.90 -1.12
C ALA A 208 17.16 -5.65 -0.98
N ALA A 209 16.78 -5.30 0.25
CA ALA A 209 16.01 -4.07 0.51
C ALA A 209 16.82 -2.82 0.16
N ILE A 210 18.12 -2.76 0.54
CA ILE A 210 18.98 -1.62 0.20
C ILE A 210 19.17 -1.51 -1.31
N LEU A 211 19.46 -2.62 -2.00
CA LEU A 211 19.62 -2.66 -3.47
C LEU A 211 18.33 -2.23 -4.17
N ALA A 212 17.17 -2.62 -3.66
CA ALA A 212 15.87 -2.19 -4.19
C ALA A 212 15.72 -0.66 -4.15
N GLY A 213 16.16 -0.03 -3.07
CA GLY A 213 16.19 1.43 -2.97
C GLY A 213 17.07 2.07 -4.04
N VAL A 214 18.28 1.51 -4.27
CA VAL A 214 19.20 1.99 -5.31
C VAL A 214 18.57 1.86 -6.69
N PHE A 215 18.05 0.68 -7.03
CA PHE A 215 17.41 0.45 -8.33
C PHE A 215 16.17 1.32 -8.53
N GLY A 216 15.35 1.50 -7.49
CA GLY A 216 14.17 2.34 -7.55
C GLY A 216 14.48 3.82 -7.80
N VAL A 217 15.61 4.33 -7.30
CA VAL A 217 16.09 5.69 -7.60
C VAL A 217 16.71 5.77 -9.00
N MET A 218 17.43 4.74 -9.44
CA MET A 218 18.09 4.73 -10.74
C MET A 218 17.10 4.62 -11.91
N ALA A 219 16.03 3.84 -11.76
CA ALA A 219 15.10 3.57 -12.85
C ALA A 219 14.41 4.84 -13.40
N PRO A 220 13.85 5.75 -12.59
CA PRO A 220 13.30 7.02 -13.09
C PRO A 220 14.34 7.89 -13.80
N LEU A 221 15.61 7.86 -13.34
CA LEU A 221 16.70 8.61 -14.02
C LEU A 221 16.97 8.01 -15.41
N ILE A 222 16.94 6.68 -15.54
CA ILE A 222 17.12 6.00 -16.83
C ILE A 222 15.94 6.30 -17.74
N ILE A 223 14.71 6.23 -17.25
CA ILE A 223 13.49 6.56 -18.02
C ILE A 223 13.58 7.99 -18.54
N ARG A 224 13.95 8.94 -17.67
CA ARG A 224 14.16 10.35 -18.07
C ARG A 224 15.25 10.51 -19.11
N ALA A 225 16.40 9.83 -18.96
CA ALA A 225 17.49 9.88 -19.93
C ALA A 225 17.09 9.30 -21.29
N ALA A 226 16.16 8.35 -21.30
CA ALA A 226 15.54 7.81 -22.52
C ALA A 226 14.44 8.73 -23.13
N GLY A 227 14.26 9.94 -22.58
CA GLY A 227 13.24 10.89 -23.05
C GLY A 227 11.84 10.64 -22.48
N GLY A 228 11.68 9.72 -21.53
CA GLY A 228 10.42 9.42 -20.89
C GLY A 228 9.96 10.50 -19.91
N TYR A 229 8.97 10.19 -19.09
CA TYR A 229 8.36 11.15 -18.18
C TYR A 229 9.35 11.79 -17.20
N THR A 230 8.98 12.97 -16.71
CA THR A 230 9.61 13.62 -15.57
C THR A 230 8.62 13.80 -14.44
N THR A 231 9.10 13.80 -13.19
CA THR A 231 8.26 14.08 -12.03
C THR A 231 8.50 15.49 -11.51
N ALA A 232 7.43 16.14 -11.05
CA ALA A 232 7.54 17.45 -10.41
C ALA A 232 8.30 17.32 -9.07
N PRO A 233 9.29 18.18 -8.79
CA PRO A 233 9.95 18.15 -7.50
C PRO A 233 8.99 18.63 -6.41
N VAL A 234 8.83 17.84 -5.34
CA VAL A 234 8.15 18.31 -4.13
C VAL A 234 9.17 18.89 -3.18
N PRO A 235 9.07 20.17 -2.82
CA PRO A 235 9.92 20.74 -1.81
C PRO A 235 9.57 20.13 -0.45
N GLY A 236 10.33 19.10 -0.06
CA GLY A 236 10.22 18.52 1.27
C GLY A 236 10.82 19.43 2.32
N HIS A 237 10.05 19.78 3.34
CA HIS A 237 10.56 20.46 4.52
C HIS A 237 10.42 19.55 5.73
N ILE A 238 11.52 19.36 6.44
CA ILE A 238 11.47 18.75 7.77
C ILE A 238 10.75 19.71 8.70
N VAL A 239 9.67 19.25 9.31
CA VAL A 239 8.88 20.03 10.26
C VAL A 239 9.75 20.37 11.48
N GLY A 240 9.78 21.64 11.87
CA GLY A 240 10.48 22.07 13.06
C GLY A 240 9.92 21.40 14.33
N LEU A 241 10.77 21.25 15.35
CA LEU A 241 10.40 20.58 16.61
C LEU A 241 9.22 21.24 17.30
N ASP A 242 9.03 22.52 17.11
CA ASP A 242 7.90 23.32 17.61
C ASP A 242 6.53 22.88 17.03
N ARG A 243 6.54 22.33 15.83
CA ARG A 243 5.33 21.84 15.12
C ARG A 243 5.05 20.35 15.32
N LEU A 244 5.97 19.60 15.93
CA LEU A 244 5.79 18.16 16.15
C LEU A 244 4.51 17.78 16.88
N PRO A 245 4.07 18.46 17.97
CA PRO A 245 2.81 18.13 18.64
C PRO A 245 1.60 18.26 17.73
N GLY A 246 1.57 19.32 16.89
CA GLY A 246 0.51 19.53 15.91
C GLY A 246 0.51 18.44 14.82
N ALA A 247 1.66 18.11 14.27
CA ALA A 247 1.83 17.06 13.28
C ALA A 247 1.41 15.69 13.84
N ALA A 248 1.83 15.35 15.06
CA ALA A 248 1.46 14.11 15.74
C ALA A 248 -0.05 13.99 15.93
N ARG A 249 -0.70 15.10 16.34
CA ARG A 249 -2.16 15.15 16.48
C ARG A 249 -2.87 14.89 15.14
N VAL A 250 -2.44 15.55 14.07
CA VAL A 250 -3.02 15.37 12.73
C VAL A 250 -2.85 13.93 12.28
N THR A 251 -1.64 13.37 12.41
CA THR A 251 -1.34 11.97 12.05
C THR A 251 -2.20 11.00 12.84
N PHE A 252 -2.37 11.21 14.15
CA PHE A 252 -3.21 10.36 14.98
C PHE A 252 -4.68 10.40 14.54
N HIS A 253 -5.25 11.58 14.30
CA HIS A 253 -6.62 11.69 13.80
C HIS A 253 -6.79 11.09 12.40
N ALA A 254 -5.83 11.28 11.52
CA ALA A 254 -5.84 10.65 10.20
C ALA A 254 -5.84 9.12 10.30
N ALA A 255 -4.99 8.55 11.17
CA ALA A 255 -4.99 7.11 11.43
C ALA A 255 -6.34 6.62 11.96
N LEU A 256 -6.94 7.30 12.94
CA LEU A 256 -8.27 6.94 13.44
C LEU A 256 -9.35 6.98 12.36
N ASN A 257 -9.30 7.97 11.45
CA ASN A 257 -10.24 8.06 10.33
C ASN A 257 -10.05 6.91 9.32
N ILE A 258 -8.80 6.60 8.97
CA ILE A 258 -8.48 5.51 8.02
C ILE A 258 -8.99 4.16 8.54
N PHE A 259 -8.80 3.91 9.84
CA PHE A 259 -9.28 2.67 10.46
C PHE A 259 -10.73 2.72 10.95
N GLY A 260 -11.47 3.78 10.66
CA GLY A 260 -12.86 3.91 11.09
C GLY A 260 -13.06 4.04 12.60
N ALA A 261 -12.00 4.36 13.35
CA ALA A 261 -11.96 4.33 14.81
C ALA A 261 -12.13 5.72 15.45
N ASN A 262 -12.45 6.77 14.68
CA ASN A 262 -12.57 8.12 15.19
C ASN A 262 -13.96 8.37 15.84
N VAL A 263 -14.08 8.07 17.11
CA VAL A 263 -15.31 8.25 17.91
C VAL A 263 -15.76 9.71 18.01
N VAL A 264 -14.84 10.66 17.86
CA VAL A 264 -15.14 12.10 17.93
C VAL A 264 -15.83 12.62 16.67
N ALA A 265 -15.57 11.98 15.54
CA ALA A 265 -16.14 12.36 14.24
C ALA A 265 -17.42 11.57 13.90
N ALA A 266 -17.97 10.80 14.84
CA ALA A 266 -19.23 10.09 14.64
C ALA A 266 -20.42 11.05 14.79
N HIS A 267 -21.29 11.07 13.78
CA HIS A 267 -22.48 11.95 13.73
C HIS A 267 -23.79 11.21 14.04
N SER A 268 -23.74 9.88 14.20
CA SER A 268 -24.90 9.05 14.54
C SER A 268 -24.53 7.97 15.55
N ALA A 269 -25.52 7.41 16.25
CA ALA A 269 -25.31 6.31 17.19
C ALA A 269 -24.73 5.05 16.50
N LEU A 270 -25.09 4.81 15.25
CA LEU A 270 -24.58 3.70 14.46
C LEU A 270 -23.10 3.90 14.11
N GLU A 271 -22.73 5.10 13.66
CA GLU A 271 -21.33 5.44 13.38
C GLU A 271 -20.48 5.36 14.65
N LEU A 272 -20.98 5.84 15.77
CA LEU A 272 -20.31 5.73 17.07
C LEU A 272 -20.09 4.27 17.47
N ALA A 273 -21.10 3.40 17.31
CA ALA A 273 -20.97 1.98 17.60
C ALA A 273 -19.89 1.30 16.73
N PHE A 274 -19.86 1.60 15.44
CA PHE A 274 -18.82 1.11 14.54
C PHE A 274 -17.42 1.66 14.91
N ALA A 275 -17.32 2.96 15.20
CA ALA A 275 -16.04 3.56 15.59
C ALA A 275 -15.49 2.95 16.89
N VAL A 276 -16.34 2.64 17.87
CA VAL A 276 -15.94 1.95 19.11
C VAL A 276 -15.47 0.52 18.82
N LEU A 277 -16.17 -0.22 17.96
CA LEU A 277 -15.76 -1.57 17.57
C LEU A 277 -14.41 -1.58 16.85
N HIS A 278 -14.19 -0.65 15.93
CA HIS A 278 -12.92 -0.50 15.21
C HIS A 278 -11.78 -0.08 16.16
N LEU A 279 -12.04 0.84 17.10
CA LEU A 279 -11.08 1.24 18.12
C LEU A 279 -10.68 0.05 19.01
N ALA A 280 -11.66 -0.73 19.47
CA ALA A 280 -11.40 -1.94 20.23
C ALA A 280 -10.59 -2.97 19.44
N GLY A 281 -10.90 -3.17 18.16
CA GLY A 281 -10.15 -4.02 17.24
C GLY A 281 -8.70 -3.56 17.08
N ALA A 282 -8.48 -2.27 16.85
CA ALA A 282 -7.13 -1.69 16.74
C ALA A 282 -6.34 -1.83 18.06
N ALA A 283 -6.99 -1.61 19.22
CA ALA A 283 -6.35 -1.80 20.51
C ALA A 283 -5.96 -3.27 20.76
N LEU A 284 -6.82 -4.22 20.40
CA LEU A 284 -6.51 -5.66 20.47
C LEU A 284 -5.35 -6.04 19.56
N ALA A 285 -5.30 -5.50 18.33
CA ALA A 285 -4.21 -5.73 17.41
C ALA A 285 -2.87 -5.17 17.94
N ALA A 286 -2.89 -3.95 18.49
CA ALA A 286 -1.73 -3.34 19.10
C ALA A 286 -1.23 -4.15 20.33
N TRP A 287 -2.15 -4.59 21.17
CA TRP A 287 -1.83 -5.44 22.32
C TRP A 287 -1.22 -6.79 21.88
N ALA A 288 -1.82 -7.44 20.88
CA ALA A 288 -1.28 -8.70 20.34
C ALA A 288 0.11 -8.54 19.71
N ALA A 289 0.44 -7.36 19.16
CA ALA A 289 1.76 -7.08 18.61
C ALA A 289 2.85 -6.88 19.69
N CYS A 290 2.45 -6.60 20.93
CA CYS A 290 3.36 -6.42 22.07
C CYS A 290 3.67 -7.74 22.83
N LEU A 291 2.93 -8.83 22.57
CA LEU A 291 3.14 -10.16 23.13
C LEU A 291 4.13 -10.99 22.31
#